data_12f3f50576cfad3fa7133dd2e305b467
#
_entry.id   12f3f50576cfad3fa7133dd2e305b467
#
_cell.length_a   1.000
_cell.length_b   1.000
_cell.length_c   1.000
_cell.angle_alpha   90.00
_cell.angle_beta   90.00
_cell.angle_gamma   90.00
#
_symmetry.space_group_name_H-M   'P 1'
#
loop_
_entity.id
_entity.type
_entity.pdbx_description
1 polymer ?
#
loop_
_entity_poly.entity_id
_entity_poly.type
_entity_poly.pdbx_seq_one_letter_code
_entity_poly.pdbx_strand_id
1 'polypeptide(L)'
;MSLVNICGLRKSYNHSIVNKVAGDREYPVLRGIDFNVEKGDFISIMGHSGCGKTTLLKIMGTIDRPTKGKVFYEDVDVRRLSTDQLAELRKNRIGFVFQDFNLMDNLSVEENIMIPMVLNKAKYRDMRAVVDRNAGLLEISGLLKKYPYELSGGEKQRVAIARALSNEPDIILADEPTGNLDTVSAKKIMDYFTEINGQKKKAVVVVTHDPVVASYARRILFIKDGKIMKQMENQSKQQESIRIISDAMLDL
;
A
#
# COMPACT_ATOMS: atom_id res chain seq x y z
N MET A 1 18.63 -0.79 -9.04
CA MET A 1 17.77 -1.55 -9.97
C MET A 1 16.34 -1.32 -9.53
N SER A 2 15.50 -0.79 -10.41
CA SER A 2 14.12 -0.43 -10.07
C SER A 2 13.32 -1.69 -9.73
N LEU A 3 12.62 -1.69 -8.59
CA LEU A 3 11.73 -2.76 -8.16
C LEU A 3 10.39 -2.68 -8.91
N VAL A 4 9.84 -1.46 -9.04
CA VAL A 4 8.63 -1.19 -9.82
C VAL A 4 8.90 0.00 -10.70
N ASN A 5 8.56 -0.10 -12.00
CA ASN A 5 8.66 1.01 -12.94
C ASN A 5 7.31 1.24 -13.61
N ILE A 6 6.84 2.47 -13.59
CA ILE A 6 5.55 2.90 -14.14
C ILE A 6 5.81 3.88 -15.27
N CYS A 7 5.26 3.58 -16.46
CA CYS A 7 5.50 4.34 -17.67
C CYS A 7 4.19 4.73 -18.35
N GLY A 8 3.91 6.03 -18.41
CA GLY A 8 2.77 6.62 -19.13
C GLY A 8 1.42 6.06 -18.66
N LEU A 9 1.29 5.73 -17.37
CA LEU A 9 0.14 5.02 -16.82
C LEU A 9 -1.14 5.84 -16.92
N ARG A 10 -2.17 5.26 -17.56
CA ARG A 10 -3.51 5.85 -17.65
C ARG A 10 -4.55 4.85 -17.19
N LYS A 11 -5.57 5.34 -16.50
CA LYS A 11 -6.72 4.56 -16.07
C LYS A 11 -8.00 5.37 -16.29
N SER A 12 -8.93 4.76 -17.01
CA SER A 12 -10.31 5.24 -17.15
C SER A 12 -11.26 4.15 -16.68
N TYR A 13 -12.37 4.55 -16.08
CA TYR A 13 -13.49 3.66 -15.76
C TYR A 13 -14.67 3.99 -16.63
N ASN A 14 -15.35 2.98 -17.17
CA ASN A 14 -16.59 3.14 -17.89
C ASN A 14 -17.76 3.02 -16.92
N HIS A 15 -18.60 4.00 -16.89
CA HIS A 15 -19.89 3.91 -16.20
C HIS A 15 -20.90 3.21 -17.12
N SER A 16 -20.95 1.90 -17.11
CA SER A 16 -22.13 1.17 -17.57
C SER A 16 -23.21 1.28 -16.50
N ILE A 17 -23.91 2.39 -16.47
CA ILE A 17 -25.13 2.55 -15.68
C ILE A 17 -26.24 1.79 -16.41
N VAL A 18 -27.08 1.12 -15.63
CA VAL A 18 -28.23 0.29 -15.91
C VAL A 18 -29.31 0.90 -16.86
N ASN A 19 -29.03 1.99 -17.54
CA ASN A 19 -29.92 2.56 -18.55
C ASN A 19 -29.15 2.83 -19.85
N LYS A 20 -29.51 2.11 -20.90
CA LYS A 20 -29.03 2.17 -22.29
C LYS A 20 -29.32 3.51 -23.01
N VAL A 21 -29.26 4.65 -22.34
CA VAL A 21 -29.58 5.95 -22.95
C VAL A 21 -28.57 7.00 -22.48
N ALA A 22 -27.31 6.85 -22.80
CA ALA A 22 -26.32 7.93 -22.98
C ALA A 22 -24.97 7.29 -23.24
N GLY A 23 -24.25 7.70 -24.27
CA GLY A 23 -23.00 7.11 -24.73
C GLY A 23 -21.98 6.86 -23.61
N ASP A 24 -21.16 5.84 -23.77
CA ASP A 24 -20.08 5.44 -22.86
C ASP A 24 -19.20 6.65 -22.51
N ARG A 25 -19.44 7.24 -21.33
CA ARG A 25 -18.55 8.28 -20.83
C ARG A 25 -17.42 7.62 -20.07
N GLU A 26 -16.23 7.67 -20.62
CA GLU A 26 -15.00 7.33 -19.92
C GLU A 26 -14.68 8.40 -18.89
N TYR A 27 -14.46 7.99 -17.63
CA TYR A 27 -13.97 8.85 -16.56
C TYR A 27 -12.47 8.62 -16.37
N PRO A 28 -11.59 9.51 -16.88
CA PRO A 28 -10.16 9.37 -16.73
C PRO A 28 -9.74 9.71 -15.29
N VAL A 29 -9.20 8.71 -14.59
CA VAL A 29 -8.71 8.83 -13.21
C VAL A 29 -7.20 9.04 -13.17
N LEU A 30 -6.43 8.30 -13.99
CA LEU A 30 -4.99 8.51 -14.15
C LEU A 30 -4.70 8.96 -15.58
N ARG A 31 -3.83 9.97 -15.72
CA ARG A 31 -3.66 10.71 -16.97
C ARG A 31 -2.21 10.76 -17.45
N GLY A 32 -1.45 9.70 -17.27
CA GLY A 32 -0.05 9.60 -17.65
C GLY A 32 0.87 9.81 -16.45
N ILE A 33 0.95 8.78 -15.60
CA ILE A 33 1.82 8.73 -14.44
C ILE A 33 3.10 8.03 -14.83
N ASP A 34 4.22 8.64 -14.47
CA ASP A 34 5.57 8.12 -14.67
C ASP A 34 6.35 8.24 -13.35
N PHE A 35 6.78 7.15 -12.76
CA PHE A 35 7.73 7.11 -11.66
C PHE A 35 8.24 5.69 -11.42
N ASN A 36 9.30 5.58 -10.61
CA ASN A 36 9.89 4.31 -10.22
C ASN A 36 9.94 4.15 -8.71
N VAL A 37 9.98 2.90 -8.26
CA VAL A 37 10.25 2.51 -6.88
C VAL A 37 11.49 1.64 -6.87
N GLU A 38 12.46 1.96 -6.04
CA GLU A 38 13.67 1.17 -5.84
C GLU A 38 13.57 0.29 -4.60
N LYS A 39 14.44 -0.73 -4.49
CA LYS A 39 14.51 -1.54 -3.28
C LYS A 39 14.92 -0.67 -2.09
N GLY A 40 14.15 -0.72 -1.01
CA GLY A 40 14.39 0.09 0.19
C GLY A 40 13.88 1.53 0.11
N ASP A 41 13.17 1.91 -0.95
CA ASP A 41 12.49 3.21 -0.98
C ASP A 41 11.39 3.30 0.08
N PHE A 42 11.24 4.48 0.67
CA PHE A 42 10.05 4.86 1.39
C PHE A 42 9.42 6.06 0.68
N ILE A 43 8.29 5.83 0.02
CA ILE A 43 7.60 6.82 -0.81
C ILE A 43 6.23 7.13 -0.23
N SER A 44 5.88 8.40 -0.16
CA SER A 44 4.50 8.84 0.07
C SER A 44 3.89 9.40 -1.21
N ILE A 45 2.65 9.02 -1.50
CA ILE A 45 1.86 9.56 -2.59
C ILE A 45 0.73 10.39 -1.99
N MET A 46 0.81 11.71 -2.17
CA MET A 46 -0.12 12.68 -1.60
C MET A 46 -1.03 13.30 -2.65
N GLY A 47 -2.18 13.78 -2.18
CA GLY A 47 -3.15 14.52 -3.00
C GLY A 47 -4.54 14.51 -2.38
N HIS A 48 -5.44 15.35 -2.89
CA HIS A 48 -6.82 15.40 -2.41
C HIS A 48 -7.60 14.11 -2.68
N SER A 49 -8.72 13.91 -1.98
CA SER A 49 -9.62 12.79 -2.23
C SER A 49 -10.08 12.76 -3.69
N GLY A 50 -10.13 11.56 -4.28
CA GLY A 50 -10.56 11.39 -5.67
C GLY A 50 -9.50 11.68 -6.75
N CYS A 51 -8.28 12.14 -6.43
CA CYS A 51 -7.24 12.42 -7.43
C CYS A 51 -6.58 11.19 -8.05
N GLY A 52 -6.94 9.95 -7.63
CA GLY A 52 -6.48 8.70 -8.22
C GLY A 52 -5.44 7.90 -7.42
N LYS A 53 -5.11 8.28 -6.17
CA LYS A 53 -4.09 7.63 -5.33
C LYS A 53 -4.36 6.14 -5.13
N THR A 54 -5.54 5.78 -4.61
CA THR A 54 -5.96 4.38 -4.40
C THR A 54 -5.97 3.60 -5.72
N THR A 55 -6.40 4.22 -6.83
CA THR A 55 -6.37 3.59 -8.16
C THR A 55 -4.94 3.27 -8.58
N LEU A 56 -4.01 4.22 -8.39
CA LEU A 56 -2.60 4.01 -8.68
C LEU A 56 -2.04 2.85 -7.84
N LEU A 57 -2.31 2.85 -6.53
CA LEU A 57 -1.86 1.81 -5.63
C LEU A 57 -2.41 0.41 -6.01
N LYS A 58 -3.71 0.32 -6.38
CA LYS A 58 -4.32 -0.93 -6.85
C LYS A 58 -3.69 -1.45 -8.14
N ILE A 59 -3.31 -0.56 -9.06
CA ILE A 59 -2.62 -0.95 -10.30
C ILE A 59 -1.18 -1.40 -10.00
N MET A 60 -0.46 -0.70 -9.12
CA MET A 60 0.84 -1.13 -8.63
C MET A 60 0.75 -2.52 -7.97
N GLY A 61 -0.28 -2.73 -7.15
CA GLY A 61 -0.57 -4.02 -6.51
C GLY A 61 -1.11 -5.10 -7.45
N THR A 62 -1.21 -4.82 -8.76
CA THR A 62 -1.78 -5.72 -9.77
C THR A 62 -3.21 -6.21 -9.45
N ILE A 63 -3.93 -5.47 -8.60
CA ILE A 63 -5.35 -5.70 -8.26
C ILE A 63 -6.24 -5.19 -9.40
N ASP A 64 -5.86 -4.05 -10.00
CA ASP A 64 -6.52 -3.48 -11.16
C ASP A 64 -5.55 -3.38 -12.35
N ARG A 65 -6.08 -3.31 -13.56
CA ARG A 65 -5.29 -3.20 -14.79
C ARG A 65 -5.32 -1.76 -15.32
N PRO A 66 -4.19 -1.26 -15.86
CA PRO A 66 -4.18 0.03 -16.52
C PRO A 66 -5.00 -0.02 -17.84
N THR A 67 -5.59 1.12 -18.21
CA THR A 67 -6.21 1.28 -19.55
C THR A 67 -5.14 1.48 -20.61
N LYS A 68 -4.08 2.28 -20.31
CA LYS A 68 -2.91 2.51 -21.17
C LYS A 68 -1.66 2.64 -20.28
N GLY A 69 -0.49 2.57 -20.92
CA GLY A 69 0.79 2.63 -20.23
C GLY A 69 1.27 1.25 -19.79
N LYS A 70 2.33 1.21 -18.98
CA LYS A 70 3.00 -0.02 -18.58
C LYS A 70 3.37 0.04 -17.11
N VAL A 71 3.34 -1.12 -16.46
CA VAL A 71 3.90 -1.35 -15.12
C VAL A 71 4.86 -2.53 -15.24
N PHE A 72 6.08 -2.34 -14.75
CA PHE A 72 7.10 -3.37 -14.71
C PHE A 72 7.40 -3.71 -13.24
N TYR A 73 7.49 -4.98 -12.93
CA TYR A 73 8.15 -5.49 -11.74
C TYR A 73 9.52 -6.00 -12.16
N GLU A 74 10.57 -5.30 -11.71
CA GLU A 74 11.91 -5.43 -12.27
C GLU A 74 11.84 -5.26 -13.80
N ASP A 75 12.18 -6.28 -14.59
CA ASP A 75 12.14 -6.21 -16.06
C ASP A 75 10.87 -6.84 -16.68
N VAL A 76 9.90 -7.27 -15.85
CA VAL A 76 8.71 -8.00 -16.30
C VAL A 76 7.52 -7.06 -16.46
N ASP A 77 7.04 -6.86 -17.69
CA ASP A 77 5.79 -6.13 -17.97
C ASP A 77 4.59 -6.95 -17.46
N VAL A 78 3.89 -6.42 -16.44
CA VAL A 78 2.75 -7.12 -15.80
C VAL A 78 1.59 -7.41 -16.76
N ARG A 79 1.47 -6.70 -17.88
CA ARG A 79 0.43 -6.95 -18.90
C ARG A 79 0.65 -8.25 -19.66
N ARG A 80 1.88 -8.77 -19.67
CA ARG A 80 2.26 -10.04 -20.31
C ARG A 80 2.03 -11.25 -19.41
N LEU A 81 1.73 -11.02 -18.15
CA LEU A 81 1.51 -12.06 -17.17
C LEU A 81 0.08 -12.61 -17.26
N SER A 82 -0.04 -13.94 -17.15
CA SER A 82 -1.33 -14.61 -16.96
C SER A 82 -1.94 -14.26 -15.60
N THR A 83 -3.22 -14.59 -15.42
CA THR A 83 -3.92 -14.40 -14.13
C THR A 83 -3.22 -15.11 -12.98
N ASP A 84 -2.72 -16.33 -13.21
CA ASP A 84 -2.00 -17.12 -12.22
C ASP A 84 -0.63 -16.50 -11.89
N GLN A 85 0.10 -16.03 -12.89
CA GLN A 85 1.37 -15.34 -12.69
C GLN A 85 1.20 -14.02 -11.92
N LEU A 86 0.13 -13.27 -12.20
CA LEU A 86 -0.21 -12.08 -11.41
C LEU A 86 -0.59 -12.43 -9.97
N ALA A 87 -1.28 -13.55 -9.75
CA ALA A 87 -1.60 -14.04 -8.41
C ALA A 87 -0.32 -14.44 -7.64
N GLU A 88 0.61 -15.12 -8.31
CA GLU A 88 1.93 -15.46 -7.73
C GLU A 88 2.76 -14.20 -7.39
N LEU A 89 2.75 -13.18 -8.27
CA LEU A 89 3.42 -11.91 -8.03
C LEU A 89 2.85 -11.20 -6.78
N ARG A 90 1.50 -11.09 -6.70
CA ARG A 90 0.84 -10.50 -5.52
C ARG A 90 1.17 -11.25 -4.24
N LYS A 91 1.09 -12.57 -4.30
CA LYS A 91 1.26 -13.45 -3.15
C LYS A 91 2.67 -13.40 -2.57
N ASN A 92 3.70 -13.34 -3.43
CA ASN A 92 5.08 -13.50 -3.03
C ASN A 92 5.87 -12.18 -2.95
N ARG A 93 5.49 -11.16 -3.71
CA ARG A 93 6.29 -9.95 -3.86
C ARG A 93 5.62 -8.70 -3.29
N ILE A 94 4.30 -8.72 -3.04
CA ILE A 94 3.53 -7.54 -2.67
C ILE A 94 2.78 -7.77 -1.36
N GLY A 95 3.04 -6.94 -0.35
CA GLY A 95 2.22 -6.83 0.85
C GLY A 95 1.23 -5.67 0.68
N PHE A 96 -0.07 -5.92 0.89
CA PHE A 96 -1.08 -4.86 0.80
C PHE A 96 -1.69 -4.56 2.16
N VAL A 97 -1.73 -3.29 2.54
CA VAL A 97 -2.34 -2.78 3.77
C VAL A 97 -3.44 -1.80 3.39
N PHE A 98 -4.68 -2.12 3.75
CA PHE A 98 -5.87 -1.33 3.40
C PHE A 98 -6.29 -0.43 4.56
N GLN A 99 -7.00 0.66 4.25
CA GLN A 99 -7.58 1.57 5.22
C GLN A 99 -8.59 0.86 6.14
N ASP A 100 -9.43 -0.02 5.58
CA ASP A 100 -10.46 -0.77 6.32
C ASP A 100 -9.96 -2.12 6.85
N PHE A 101 -8.64 -2.28 7.00
CA PHE A 101 -7.95 -3.47 7.52
C PHE A 101 -8.19 -4.75 6.70
N ASN A 102 -9.39 -4.98 6.19
CA ASN A 102 -9.83 -6.16 5.42
C ASN A 102 -9.45 -7.48 6.11
N LEU A 103 -9.65 -7.56 7.41
CA LEU A 103 -9.50 -8.80 8.18
C LEU A 103 -10.74 -9.67 8.02
N MET A 104 -10.56 -10.97 8.11
CA MET A 104 -11.66 -11.94 8.11
C MET A 104 -12.18 -12.09 9.54
N ASP A 105 -13.40 -11.63 9.81
CA ASP A 105 -13.99 -11.58 11.15
C ASP A 105 -14.22 -12.95 11.78
N ASN A 106 -14.36 -14.00 10.96
CA ASN A 106 -14.55 -15.39 11.38
C ASN A 106 -13.24 -16.16 11.64
N LEU A 107 -12.10 -15.49 11.46
CA LEU A 107 -10.76 -16.03 11.73
C LEU A 107 -10.10 -15.26 12.87
N SER A 108 -9.35 -15.99 13.70
CA SER A 108 -8.51 -15.37 14.75
C SER A 108 -7.41 -14.50 14.14
N VAL A 109 -6.73 -13.69 14.97
CA VAL A 109 -5.56 -12.90 14.57
C VAL A 109 -4.48 -13.78 13.95
N GLU A 110 -4.15 -14.91 14.60
CA GLU A 110 -3.17 -15.88 14.11
C GLU A 110 -3.54 -16.39 12.72
N GLU A 111 -4.79 -16.80 12.52
CA GLU A 111 -5.29 -17.33 11.26
C GLU A 111 -5.30 -16.27 10.17
N ASN A 112 -5.71 -15.02 10.47
CA ASN A 112 -5.62 -13.90 9.52
C ASN A 112 -4.17 -13.69 9.03
N ILE A 113 -3.18 -13.75 9.92
CA ILE A 113 -1.76 -13.62 9.55
C ILE A 113 -1.29 -14.81 8.70
N MET A 114 -1.84 -16.01 8.93
CA MET A 114 -1.47 -17.22 8.21
C MET A 114 -2.02 -17.30 6.77
N ILE A 115 -3.13 -16.60 6.44
CA ILE A 115 -3.80 -16.70 5.13
C ILE A 115 -2.83 -16.67 3.94
N PRO A 116 -1.91 -15.70 3.79
CA PRO A 116 -1.02 -15.64 2.63
C PRO A 116 -0.10 -16.86 2.52
N MET A 117 0.32 -17.40 3.65
CA MET A 117 1.21 -18.57 3.71
C MET A 117 0.47 -19.87 3.41
N VAL A 118 -0.82 -19.99 3.83
CA VAL A 118 -1.69 -21.11 3.46
C VAL A 118 -1.87 -21.17 1.95
N LEU A 119 -2.08 -20.01 1.31
CA LEU A 119 -2.17 -19.92 -0.16
C LEU A 119 -0.85 -20.32 -0.86
N ASN A 120 0.28 -20.20 -0.16
CA ASN A 120 1.60 -20.68 -0.60
C ASN A 120 1.86 -22.16 -0.25
N LYS A 121 0.88 -22.85 0.35
CA LYS A 121 1.03 -24.24 0.80
C LYS A 121 2.21 -24.43 1.77
N ALA A 122 2.54 -23.43 2.56
CA ALA A 122 3.61 -23.49 3.55
C ALA A 122 3.27 -24.51 4.65
N LYS A 123 4.30 -25.11 5.25
CA LYS A 123 4.10 -26.05 6.36
C LYS A 123 3.68 -25.28 7.62
N TYR A 124 2.81 -25.85 8.43
CA TYR A 124 2.28 -25.23 9.63
C TYR A 124 3.38 -24.73 10.58
N ARG A 125 4.47 -25.52 10.77
CA ARG A 125 5.61 -25.14 11.60
C ARG A 125 6.26 -23.83 11.13
N ASP A 126 6.41 -23.67 9.81
CA ASP A 126 7.05 -22.48 9.23
C ASP A 126 6.11 -21.26 9.34
N MET A 127 4.80 -21.47 9.10
CA MET A 127 3.78 -20.44 9.30
C MET A 127 3.78 -19.94 10.74
N ARG A 128 3.85 -20.83 11.73
CA ARG A 128 3.88 -20.49 13.15
C ARG A 128 5.08 -19.60 13.51
N ALA A 129 6.26 -19.95 13.03
CA ALA A 129 7.48 -19.17 13.26
C ALA A 129 7.37 -17.74 12.67
N VAL A 130 6.75 -17.60 11.50
CA VAL A 130 6.49 -16.28 10.88
C VAL A 130 5.47 -15.48 11.69
N VAL A 131 4.38 -16.11 12.13
CA VAL A 131 3.37 -15.45 12.97
C VAL A 131 4.00 -14.93 14.25
N ASP A 132 4.76 -15.76 14.99
CA ASP A 132 5.39 -15.36 16.24
C ASP A 132 6.37 -14.20 16.04
N ARG A 133 7.18 -14.24 14.98
CA ARG A 133 8.10 -13.15 14.61
C ARG A 133 7.36 -11.84 14.28
N ASN A 134 6.35 -11.89 13.41
CA ASN A 134 5.62 -10.69 12.98
C ASN A 134 4.75 -10.14 14.11
N ALA A 135 4.17 -11.01 14.93
CA ALA A 135 3.40 -10.62 16.12
C ALA A 135 4.29 -9.94 17.18
N GLY A 136 5.51 -10.43 17.36
CA GLY A 136 6.49 -9.79 18.23
C GLY A 136 6.89 -8.41 17.73
N LEU A 137 7.23 -8.27 16.44
CA LEU A 137 7.59 -6.99 15.80
C LEU A 137 6.47 -5.93 15.97
N LEU A 138 5.22 -6.34 15.87
CA LEU A 138 4.07 -5.44 15.87
C LEU A 138 3.34 -5.36 17.22
N GLU A 139 3.92 -5.91 18.30
CA GLU A 139 3.38 -5.90 19.65
C GLU A 139 1.95 -6.45 19.74
N ILE A 140 1.65 -7.54 19.04
CA ILE A 140 0.34 -8.20 19.02
C ILE A 140 0.37 -9.67 19.47
N SER A 141 1.48 -10.14 20.07
CA SER A 141 1.63 -11.53 20.51
C SER A 141 0.53 -11.97 21.50
N GLY A 142 0.09 -11.06 22.36
CA GLY A 142 -1.01 -11.32 23.31
C GLY A 142 -2.41 -11.37 22.67
N LEU A 143 -2.52 -11.05 21.38
CA LEU A 143 -3.79 -10.94 20.66
C LEU A 143 -4.07 -12.12 19.73
N LEU A 144 -3.12 -13.04 19.54
CA LEU A 144 -3.15 -14.08 18.52
C LEU A 144 -4.43 -14.95 18.53
N LYS A 145 -5.03 -15.17 19.70
CA LYS A 145 -6.25 -15.97 19.87
C LYS A 145 -7.55 -15.17 19.77
N LYS A 146 -7.46 -13.84 19.75
CA LYS A 146 -8.63 -12.97 19.61
C LYS A 146 -9.13 -12.92 18.16
N TYR A 147 -10.37 -12.47 18.01
CA TYR A 147 -10.99 -12.21 16.72
C TYR A 147 -10.99 -10.71 16.39
N PRO A 148 -11.09 -10.30 15.11
CA PRO A 148 -11.05 -8.89 14.72
C PRO A 148 -12.04 -8.00 15.46
N TYR A 149 -13.24 -8.47 15.76
CA TYR A 149 -14.26 -7.68 16.47
C TYR A 149 -13.90 -7.38 17.94
N GLU A 150 -12.90 -8.08 18.52
CA GLU A 150 -12.40 -7.84 19.87
C GLU A 150 -11.24 -6.83 19.91
N LEU A 151 -10.83 -6.29 18.75
CA LEU A 151 -9.64 -5.46 18.61
C LEU A 151 -10.00 -3.99 18.39
N SER A 152 -9.18 -3.10 18.95
CA SER A 152 -9.17 -1.68 18.59
C SER A 152 -8.72 -1.47 17.13
N GLY A 153 -8.99 -0.28 16.56
CA GLY A 153 -8.56 0.06 15.19
C GLY A 153 -7.04 -0.06 15.00
N GLY A 154 -6.25 0.42 15.95
CA GLY A 154 -4.79 0.32 15.91
C GLY A 154 -4.30 -1.14 15.99
N GLU A 155 -4.95 -2.00 16.77
CA GLU A 155 -4.63 -3.43 16.82
C GLU A 155 -4.99 -4.12 15.51
N LYS A 156 -6.17 -3.84 14.92
CA LYS A 156 -6.56 -4.36 13.59
C LYS A 156 -5.55 -3.99 12.52
N GLN A 157 -5.05 -2.75 12.55
CA GLN A 157 -4.06 -2.30 11.57
C GLN A 157 -2.73 -3.02 11.74
N ARG A 158 -2.27 -3.24 12.98
CA ARG A 158 -1.06 -4.04 13.23
C ARG A 158 -1.21 -5.49 12.74
N VAL A 159 -2.39 -6.10 12.92
CA VAL A 159 -2.69 -7.43 12.36
C VAL A 159 -2.66 -7.41 10.83
N ALA A 160 -3.23 -6.39 10.18
CA ALA A 160 -3.19 -6.23 8.72
C ALA A 160 -1.75 -6.09 8.19
N ILE A 161 -0.89 -5.35 8.90
CA ILE A 161 0.54 -5.24 8.57
C ILE A 161 1.24 -6.59 8.78
N ALA A 162 0.99 -7.30 9.89
CA ALA A 162 1.56 -8.63 10.15
C ALA A 162 1.21 -9.61 9.01
N ARG A 163 -0.05 -9.60 8.57
CA ARG A 163 -0.52 -10.39 7.42
C ARG A 163 0.20 -9.99 6.13
N ALA A 164 0.35 -8.69 5.87
CA ALA A 164 1.04 -8.21 4.67
C ALA A 164 2.51 -8.65 4.62
N LEU A 165 3.15 -8.82 5.79
CA LEU A 165 4.55 -9.26 5.91
C LEU A 165 4.75 -10.77 5.84
N SER A 166 3.69 -11.58 5.88
CA SER A 166 3.78 -13.03 6.12
C SER A 166 4.56 -13.80 5.06
N ASN A 167 4.50 -13.37 3.80
CA ASN A 167 5.28 -13.97 2.70
C ASN A 167 6.57 -13.18 2.38
N GLU A 168 7.05 -12.35 3.29
CA GLU A 168 8.27 -11.55 3.15
C GLU A 168 8.33 -10.73 1.83
N PRO A 169 7.32 -9.92 1.52
CA PRO A 169 7.23 -9.21 0.25
C PRO A 169 8.41 -8.26 0.04
N ASP A 170 8.67 -7.89 -1.22
CA ASP A 170 9.68 -6.90 -1.57
C ASP A 170 9.18 -5.47 -1.39
N ILE A 171 7.86 -5.29 -1.56
CA ILE A 171 7.19 -3.98 -1.45
C ILE A 171 5.92 -4.09 -0.60
N ILE A 172 5.70 -3.09 0.24
CA ILE A 172 4.44 -2.88 0.96
C ILE A 172 3.73 -1.68 0.34
N LEU A 173 2.47 -1.90 -0.04
CA LEU A 173 1.56 -0.89 -0.56
C LEU A 173 0.49 -0.60 0.48
N ALA A 174 0.47 0.61 1.03
CA ALA A 174 -0.44 0.99 2.11
C ALA A 174 -1.37 2.12 1.66
N ASP A 175 -2.68 1.86 1.68
CA ASP A 175 -3.73 2.81 1.29
C ASP A 175 -4.32 3.43 2.55
N GLU A 176 -4.01 4.71 2.82
CA GLU A 176 -4.46 5.48 4.00
C GLU A 176 -4.32 4.69 5.33
N PRO A 177 -3.12 4.13 5.64
CA PRO A 177 -2.97 3.13 6.71
C PRO A 177 -3.25 3.66 8.12
N THR A 178 -3.45 4.95 8.27
CA THR A 178 -3.72 5.63 9.54
C THR A 178 -5.05 6.35 9.57
N GLY A 179 -5.82 6.32 8.46
CA GLY A 179 -7.02 7.15 8.28
C GLY A 179 -8.15 6.89 9.29
N ASN A 180 -8.19 5.70 9.89
CA ASN A 180 -9.20 5.29 10.88
C ASN A 180 -8.63 5.19 12.31
N LEU A 181 -7.47 5.83 12.59
CA LEU A 181 -6.75 5.68 13.85
C LEU A 181 -6.62 7.01 14.60
N ASP A 182 -6.53 6.91 15.93
CA ASP A 182 -6.09 8.03 16.76
C ASP A 182 -4.61 8.38 16.51
N THR A 183 -4.19 9.58 16.92
CA THR A 183 -2.85 10.12 16.68
C THR A 183 -1.73 9.23 17.25
N VAL A 184 -1.95 8.61 18.42
CA VAL A 184 -0.94 7.75 19.06
C VAL A 184 -0.77 6.44 18.27
N SER A 185 -1.89 5.82 17.91
CA SER A 185 -1.90 4.61 17.08
C SER A 185 -1.32 4.88 15.68
N ALA A 186 -1.69 6.02 15.05
CA ALA A 186 -1.16 6.42 13.76
C ALA A 186 0.38 6.55 13.78
N LYS A 187 0.92 7.22 14.79
CA LYS A 187 2.38 7.34 14.97
C LYS A 187 3.04 5.97 15.06
N LYS A 188 2.53 5.07 15.92
CA LYS A 188 3.07 3.71 16.05
C LYS A 188 3.08 2.95 14.73
N ILE A 189 2.02 3.05 13.93
CA ILE A 189 1.96 2.41 12.61
C ILE A 189 3.07 2.93 11.69
N MET A 190 3.32 4.24 11.68
CA MET A 190 4.38 4.83 10.86
C MET A 190 5.78 4.47 11.36
N ASP A 191 5.97 4.36 12.68
CA ASP A 191 7.20 3.87 13.28
C ASP A 191 7.49 2.42 12.84
N TYR A 192 6.48 1.52 12.80
CA TYR A 192 6.64 0.16 12.27
C TYR A 192 6.99 0.14 10.77
N PHE A 193 6.38 0.98 9.94
CA PHE A 193 6.77 1.08 8.53
C PHE A 193 8.21 1.53 8.37
N THR A 194 8.65 2.48 9.20
CA THR A 194 10.03 2.97 9.20
C THR A 194 11.01 1.85 9.60
N GLU A 195 10.67 1.08 10.63
CA GLU A 195 11.48 -0.07 11.07
C GLU A 195 11.56 -1.15 9.99
N ILE A 196 10.43 -1.51 9.38
CA ILE A 196 10.36 -2.50 8.30
C ILE A 196 11.20 -2.05 7.09
N ASN A 197 11.11 -0.77 6.71
CA ASN A 197 11.90 -0.21 5.61
C ASN A 197 13.39 -0.24 5.94
N GLY A 198 13.79 0.24 7.12
CA GLY A 198 15.20 0.35 7.52
C GLY A 198 15.87 -1.00 7.75
N GLN A 199 15.30 -1.85 8.58
CA GLN A 199 15.90 -3.12 8.97
C GLN A 199 15.83 -4.20 7.89
N LYS A 200 14.70 -4.28 7.16
CA LYS A 200 14.45 -5.33 6.16
C LYS A 200 14.70 -4.87 4.74
N LYS A 201 15.05 -3.61 4.52
CA LYS A 201 15.24 -2.97 3.19
C LYS A 201 14.06 -3.21 2.25
N LYS A 202 12.84 -3.32 2.80
CA LYS A 202 11.61 -3.44 2.03
C LYS A 202 11.23 -2.08 1.46
N ALA A 203 10.79 -2.04 0.21
CA ALA A 203 10.17 -0.81 -0.28
C ALA A 203 8.81 -0.59 0.40
N VAL A 204 8.51 0.65 0.75
CA VAL A 204 7.22 1.04 1.33
C VAL A 204 6.63 2.18 0.52
N VAL A 205 5.41 2.02 0.04
CA VAL A 205 4.65 3.07 -0.63
C VAL A 205 3.36 3.32 0.15
N VAL A 206 3.24 4.51 0.70
CA VAL A 206 2.06 4.94 1.47
C VAL A 206 1.28 5.96 0.67
N VAL A 207 0.00 5.75 0.51
CA VAL A 207 -0.95 6.74 0.00
C VAL A 207 -1.59 7.44 1.18
N THR A 208 -1.58 8.76 1.20
CA THR A 208 -2.20 9.55 2.26
C THR A 208 -2.53 10.97 1.81
N HIS A 209 -3.40 11.64 2.55
CA HIS A 209 -3.63 13.08 2.47
C HIS A 209 -3.06 13.82 3.70
N ASP A 210 -2.50 13.09 4.68
CA ASP A 210 -1.96 13.63 5.92
C ASP A 210 -0.46 13.96 5.77
N PRO A 211 -0.06 15.25 5.90
CA PRO A 211 1.35 15.68 5.87
C PRO A 211 2.21 15.03 6.95
N VAL A 212 1.63 14.70 8.11
CA VAL A 212 2.35 14.03 9.20
C VAL A 212 2.77 12.63 8.76
N VAL A 213 1.84 11.87 8.18
CA VAL A 213 2.12 10.53 7.63
C VAL A 213 3.14 10.61 6.50
N ALA A 214 2.99 11.58 5.59
CA ALA A 214 3.91 11.76 4.47
C ALA A 214 5.33 12.14 4.90
N SER A 215 5.48 12.82 6.04
CA SER A 215 6.80 13.24 6.55
C SER A 215 7.74 12.09 6.94
N TYR A 216 7.22 10.88 7.10
CA TYR A 216 8.03 9.67 7.33
C TYR A 216 8.72 9.15 6.06
N ALA A 217 8.18 9.50 4.89
CA ALA A 217 8.74 9.04 3.62
C ALA A 217 9.95 9.86 3.20
N ARG A 218 10.90 9.21 2.53
CA ARG A 218 12.07 9.86 1.94
C ARG A 218 11.75 10.59 0.63
N ARG A 219 10.79 10.07 -0.15
CA ARG A 219 10.33 10.66 -1.41
C ARG A 219 8.83 10.90 -1.33
N ILE A 220 8.40 12.06 -1.81
CA ILE A 220 6.99 12.44 -1.79
C ILE A 220 6.56 12.82 -3.20
N LEU A 221 5.50 12.16 -3.68
CA LEU A 221 4.86 12.43 -4.96
C LEU A 221 3.52 13.11 -4.72
N PHE A 222 3.30 14.27 -5.31
CA PHE A 222 2.05 15.00 -5.22
C PHE A 222 1.22 14.76 -6.47
N ILE A 223 0.01 14.21 -6.28
CA ILE A 223 -0.93 13.92 -7.37
C ILE A 223 -2.12 14.87 -7.32
N LYS A 224 -2.41 15.47 -8.48
CA LYS A 224 -3.62 16.24 -8.75
C LYS A 224 -4.19 15.85 -10.10
N ASP A 225 -5.51 15.66 -10.18
CA ASP A 225 -6.24 15.34 -11.42
C ASP A 225 -5.63 14.18 -12.23
N GLY A 226 -5.14 13.16 -11.53
CA GLY A 226 -4.55 11.97 -12.13
C GLY A 226 -3.15 12.16 -12.72
N LYS A 227 -2.42 13.22 -12.37
CA LYS A 227 -1.04 13.50 -12.79
C LYS A 227 -0.14 13.73 -11.58
N ILE A 228 1.13 13.37 -11.70
CA ILE A 228 2.16 13.82 -10.74
C ILE A 228 2.50 15.27 -11.08
N MET A 229 2.20 16.18 -10.16
CA MET A 229 2.47 17.61 -10.30
C MET A 229 3.84 18.00 -9.77
N LYS A 230 4.26 17.34 -8.68
CA LYS A 230 5.53 17.63 -8.02
C LYS A 230 6.09 16.35 -7.40
N GLN A 231 7.39 16.25 -7.40
CA GLN A 231 8.13 15.25 -6.65
C GLN A 231 9.17 15.98 -5.79
N MET A 232 9.33 15.55 -4.55
CA MET A 232 10.36 16.09 -3.66
C MET A 232 11.03 14.98 -2.87
N GLU A 233 12.31 15.21 -2.56
CA GLU A 233 13.06 14.44 -1.58
C GLU A 233 12.94 15.09 -0.21
N ASN A 234 12.64 14.27 0.80
CA ASN A 234 12.48 14.69 2.17
C ASN A 234 13.73 14.33 2.97
N GLN A 235 14.56 15.33 3.23
CA GLN A 235 15.82 15.21 4.00
C GLN A 235 15.80 16.04 5.29
N SER A 236 14.69 16.77 5.53
CA SER A 236 14.55 17.68 6.66
C SER A 236 14.15 16.95 7.95
N LYS A 237 14.28 17.63 9.08
CA LYS A 237 13.69 17.14 10.34
C LYS A 237 12.17 17.09 10.23
N GLN A 238 11.52 16.15 10.91
CA GLN A 238 10.11 15.85 10.75
C GLN A 238 9.18 17.09 10.84
N GLN A 239 9.40 17.98 11.79
CA GLN A 239 8.57 19.19 11.94
C GLN A 239 8.67 20.14 10.76
N GLU A 240 9.89 20.35 10.25
CA GLU A 240 10.14 21.18 9.06
C GLU A 240 9.54 20.52 7.80
N SER A 241 9.70 19.19 7.68
CA SER A 241 9.11 18.42 6.60
C SER A 241 7.58 18.56 6.56
N ILE A 242 6.89 18.45 7.68
CA ILE A 242 5.42 18.61 7.76
C ILE A 242 5.01 19.98 7.21
N ARG A 243 5.72 21.07 7.58
CA ARG A 243 5.42 22.40 7.08
C ARG A 243 5.60 22.50 5.57
N ILE A 244 6.75 22.07 5.05
CA ILE A 244 7.06 22.09 3.61
C ILE A 244 6.02 21.27 2.81
N ILE A 245 5.64 20.11 3.32
CA ILE A 245 4.64 19.24 2.70
C ILE A 245 3.25 19.90 2.71
N SER A 246 2.88 20.54 3.84
CA SER A 246 1.59 21.23 3.95
C SER A 246 1.51 22.41 2.98
N ASP A 247 2.58 23.21 2.89
CA ASP A 247 2.64 24.34 1.94
C ASP A 247 2.54 23.80 0.49
N ALA A 248 3.26 22.73 0.16
CA ALA A 248 3.20 22.12 -1.18
C ALA A 248 1.81 21.53 -1.51
N MET A 249 1.03 21.10 -0.51
CA MET A 249 -0.35 20.65 -0.70
C MET A 249 -1.31 21.80 -0.96
N LEU A 250 -1.07 23.00 -0.39
CA LEU A 250 -1.89 24.20 -0.63
C LEU A 250 -1.68 24.74 -2.06
N ASP A 251 -0.51 24.51 -2.64
CA ASP A 251 -0.16 24.91 -4.01
C ASP A 251 -0.73 23.97 -5.09
N LEU A 252 -1.35 22.86 -4.68
CA LEU A 252 -2.00 21.89 -5.58
C LEU A 252 -3.45 22.29 -5.89
#